data_cf5d85a855effcd58a1cbe3573fa5d18
#
_entry.id   cf5d85a855effcd58a1cbe3573fa5d18
#
_cell.length_a   1.000
_cell.length_b   1.000
_cell.length_c   1.000
_cell.angle_alpha   90.00
_cell.angle_beta   90.00
_cell.angle_gamma   90.00
#
_symmetry.space_group_name_H-M   'P 1'
#
loop_
_entity.id
_entity.type
_entity.pdbx_description
1 polymer ?
#
loop_
_entity_poly.entity_id
_entity_poly.type
_entity_poly.pdbx_seq_one_letter_code
_entity_poly.pdbx_strand_id
1 'polypeptide(L)'
;MNANLPLRPDLKGEAPYGAPEIDVPVRLNVNENPYPPSAAVIESIATAVAQAAQGLNRYPERDFPRLRAALADYLEAESGVHLTPEQIWAANGSNEVMLHVLQAFGGPGRTCLTFTPTYSMYPEYARDTLTDYATRPRRKDFTLDTDAAVAAIKELRPAVVILASPNNPTGTALPLEDIRRILEAARGRGPVLGAEIGSPARASDCVVVIDEAYAEFRRPGVPSALELVGPDNPHLAVTRTMSKAFGAAGLRLGYLAADRALVDALRVVRLPYHLSAVTQAAALAALSHRDELMAQVASLRDERDIFVDWLRSQGLSAHESDANFVLFGPFSDREAVWQALLDAGVLIRVVGPEGFLRASIGTPEEMARLRAALTSAIGR
;
A
#
# COMPACT_ATOMS: atom_id res chain seq x y z
N MET A 1 -22.70 -6.95 -22.24
CA MET A 1 -21.84 -6.60 -23.40
C MET A 1 -22.04 -7.65 -24.47
N ASN A 2 -22.67 -7.27 -25.60
CA ASN A 2 -22.97 -8.19 -26.71
C ASN A 2 -21.91 -8.18 -27.83
N ALA A 3 -20.72 -7.71 -27.57
CA ALA A 3 -19.63 -7.77 -28.55
C ALA A 3 -18.92 -9.14 -28.45
N ASN A 4 -18.75 -9.83 -29.59
CA ASN A 4 -18.03 -11.09 -29.68
C ASN A 4 -16.50 -10.83 -29.66
N LEU A 5 -16.01 -10.28 -28.55
CA LEU A 5 -14.59 -10.00 -28.34
C LEU A 5 -13.90 -11.22 -27.70
N PRO A 6 -12.64 -11.50 -28.05
CA PRO A 6 -11.87 -12.63 -27.50
C PRO A 6 -11.33 -12.31 -26.09
N LEU A 7 -12.25 -11.98 -25.16
CA LEU A 7 -11.89 -11.72 -23.76
C LEU A 7 -11.35 -13.00 -23.13
N ARG A 8 -10.25 -12.86 -22.36
CA ARG A 8 -9.68 -13.98 -21.59
C ARG A 8 -10.79 -14.62 -20.74
N PRO A 9 -10.81 -15.96 -20.63
CA PRO A 9 -11.87 -16.67 -19.88
C PRO A 9 -11.95 -16.28 -18.41
N ASP A 10 -10.82 -16.02 -17.78
CA ASP A 10 -10.66 -15.60 -16.37
C ASP A 10 -11.17 -14.20 -16.06
N LEU A 11 -11.41 -13.38 -17.10
CA LEU A 11 -11.98 -12.03 -16.96
C LEU A 11 -13.51 -11.98 -17.20
N LYS A 12 -14.10 -13.13 -17.57
CA LYS A 12 -15.54 -13.18 -17.83
C LYS A 12 -16.33 -13.10 -16.53
N GLY A 13 -17.17 -12.07 -16.41
CA GLY A 13 -17.98 -11.85 -15.22
C GLY A 13 -17.32 -10.99 -14.16
N GLU A 14 -16.04 -10.64 -14.33
CA GLU A 14 -15.35 -9.72 -13.44
C GLU A 14 -15.89 -8.29 -13.59
N ALA A 15 -15.99 -7.57 -12.48
CA ALA A 15 -16.34 -6.16 -12.43
C ALA A 15 -15.07 -5.30 -12.21
N PRO A 16 -15.00 -4.09 -12.78
CA PRO A 16 -13.90 -3.18 -12.51
C PRO A 16 -13.78 -2.91 -11.00
N TYR A 17 -12.56 -3.02 -10.47
CA TYR A 17 -12.30 -2.66 -9.08
C TYR A 17 -12.48 -1.15 -8.89
N GLY A 18 -13.17 -0.77 -7.80
CA GLY A 18 -13.35 0.64 -7.43
C GLY A 18 -13.96 0.80 -6.03
N ALA A 19 -13.75 1.97 -5.45
CA ALA A 19 -14.50 2.40 -4.28
C ALA A 19 -15.78 3.12 -4.76
N PRO A 20 -16.88 3.12 -3.98
CA PRO A 20 -18.02 3.97 -4.28
C PRO A 20 -17.60 5.44 -4.37
N GLU A 21 -17.95 6.10 -5.47
CA GLU A 21 -17.80 7.54 -5.70
C GLU A 21 -19.17 8.19 -5.52
N ILE A 22 -19.46 8.60 -4.29
CA ILE A 22 -20.73 9.25 -3.93
C ILE A 22 -20.41 10.67 -3.47
N ASP A 23 -21.11 11.64 -4.02
CA ASP A 23 -20.92 13.06 -3.64
C ASP A 23 -21.68 13.35 -2.34
N VAL A 24 -20.89 13.46 -1.27
CA VAL A 24 -21.35 13.76 0.09
C VAL A 24 -20.37 14.71 0.77
N PRO A 25 -20.83 15.48 1.79
CA PRO A 25 -19.99 16.44 2.49
C PRO A 25 -18.74 15.88 3.17
N VAL A 26 -18.77 14.61 3.65
CA VAL A 26 -17.67 13.98 4.37
C VAL A 26 -17.33 12.64 3.71
N ARG A 27 -16.15 12.54 3.12
CA ARG A 27 -15.67 11.36 2.39
C ARG A 27 -14.47 10.72 3.10
N LEU A 28 -14.72 9.64 3.84
CA LEU A 28 -13.74 8.92 4.65
C LEU A 28 -13.63 7.43 4.24
N ASN A 29 -13.72 7.14 2.94
CA ASN A 29 -13.82 5.77 2.41
C ASN A 29 -12.55 5.24 1.71
N VAL A 30 -11.60 6.10 1.29
CA VAL A 30 -10.46 5.68 0.44
C VAL A 30 -9.07 6.00 1.02
N ASN A 31 -9.01 6.36 2.31
CA ASN A 31 -7.76 6.60 3.04
C ASN A 31 -6.90 7.72 2.41
N GLU A 32 -7.53 8.78 1.93
CA GLU A 32 -6.85 9.99 1.49
C GLU A 32 -6.42 10.84 2.68
N ASN A 33 -5.44 11.71 2.48
CA ASN A 33 -5.14 12.79 3.40
C ASN A 33 -6.17 13.90 3.17
N PRO A 34 -6.93 14.35 4.19
CA PRO A 34 -7.99 15.35 4.02
C PRO A 34 -7.44 16.77 3.82
N TYR A 35 -6.17 17.00 4.15
CA TYR A 35 -5.55 18.31 4.04
C TYR A 35 -5.06 18.58 2.62
N PRO A 36 -5.52 19.66 1.97
CA PRO A 36 -4.96 20.07 0.70
C PRO A 36 -3.51 20.55 0.89
N PRO A 37 -2.68 20.52 -0.17
CA PRO A 37 -1.35 21.13 -0.13
C PRO A 37 -1.44 22.63 0.19
N SER A 38 -0.46 23.16 0.92
CA SER A 38 -0.38 24.60 1.18
C SER A 38 -0.10 25.42 -0.09
N ALA A 39 -0.31 26.72 -0.01
CA ALA A 39 0.01 27.63 -1.11
C ALA A 39 1.49 27.51 -1.56
N ALA A 40 2.42 27.33 -0.62
CA ALA A 40 3.85 27.17 -0.90
C ALA A 40 4.13 25.85 -1.67
N VAL A 41 3.51 24.75 -1.27
CA VAL A 41 3.61 23.46 -1.96
C VAL A 41 3.01 23.56 -3.37
N ILE A 42 1.84 24.19 -3.50
CA ILE A 42 1.16 24.37 -4.80
C ILE A 42 2.04 25.20 -5.74
N GLU A 43 2.61 26.32 -5.29
CA GLU A 43 3.48 27.18 -6.08
C GLU A 43 4.77 26.44 -6.51
N SER A 44 5.37 25.69 -5.59
CA SER A 44 6.55 24.88 -5.88
C SER A 44 6.27 23.84 -6.97
N ILE A 45 5.17 23.11 -6.84
CA ILE A 45 4.74 22.11 -7.83
C ILE A 45 4.41 22.79 -9.17
N ALA A 46 3.66 23.89 -9.17
CA ALA A 46 3.28 24.60 -10.40
C ALA A 46 4.52 25.10 -11.14
N THR A 47 5.50 25.67 -10.43
CA THR A 47 6.78 26.14 -11.01
C THR A 47 7.57 24.96 -11.61
N ALA A 48 7.72 23.87 -10.89
CA ALA A 48 8.45 22.70 -11.36
C ALA A 48 7.78 22.06 -12.61
N VAL A 49 6.44 21.98 -12.61
CA VAL A 49 5.67 21.49 -13.76
C VAL A 49 5.79 22.43 -14.97
N ALA A 50 5.73 23.74 -14.77
CA ALA A 50 5.90 24.72 -15.85
C ALA A 50 7.30 24.63 -16.47
N GLN A 51 8.34 24.39 -15.68
CA GLN A 51 9.70 24.14 -16.19
C GLN A 51 9.77 22.82 -16.96
N ALA A 52 9.21 21.73 -16.44
CA ALA A 52 9.18 20.45 -17.12
C ALA A 52 8.40 20.50 -18.45
N ALA A 53 7.34 21.35 -18.52
CA ALA A 53 6.52 21.53 -19.71
C ALA A 53 7.29 22.05 -20.92
N GLN A 54 8.39 22.79 -20.72
CA GLN A 54 9.25 23.28 -21.81
C GLN A 54 9.94 22.13 -22.58
N GLY A 55 10.05 20.95 -21.97
CA GLY A 55 10.69 19.77 -22.55
C GLY A 55 9.73 18.66 -22.98
N LEU A 56 8.40 18.88 -22.94
CA LEU A 56 7.41 17.82 -23.21
C LEU A 56 7.43 17.23 -24.63
N ASN A 57 8.10 17.86 -25.56
CA ASN A 57 8.36 17.32 -26.91
C ASN A 57 9.45 16.22 -26.91
N ARG A 58 10.03 15.90 -25.77
CA ARG A 58 11.04 14.85 -25.58
C ARG A 58 10.57 13.84 -24.53
N TYR A 59 11.07 12.59 -24.64
CA TYR A 59 10.85 11.60 -23.60
C TYR A 59 11.50 12.03 -22.28
N PRO A 60 10.90 11.69 -21.13
CA PRO A 60 11.47 11.98 -19.83
C PRO A 60 12.75 11.18 -19.54
N GLU A 61 13.42 11.48 -18.43
CA GLU A 61 14.51 10.63 -17.95
C GLU A 61 13.99 9.19 -17.74
N ARG A 62 14.62 8.24 -18.43
CA ARG A 62 14.15 6.84 -18.45
C ARG A 62 14.19 6.17 -17.08
N ASP A 63 15.26 6.40 -16.33
CA ASP A 63 15.55 5.76 -15.04
C ASP A 63 15.50 6.76 -13.86
N PHE A 64 15.06 8.00 -14.11
CA PHE A 64 14.77 9.10 -13.15
C PHE A 64 15.77 9.18 -11.96
N PRO A 65 17.10 9.30 -12.19
CA PRO A 65 18.10 9.23 -11.13
C PRO A 65 17.94 10.30 -10.06
N ARG A 66 17.52 11.51 -10.44
CA ARG A 66 17.25 12.61 -9.50
C ARG A 66 16.10 12.28 -8.53
N LEU A 67 15.00 11.71 -9.04
CA LEU A 67 13.87 11.30 -8.21
C LEU A 67 14.26 10.14 -7.29
N ARG A 68 15.02 9.15 -7.78
CA ARG A 68 15.50 8.04 -6.97
C ARG A 68 16.38 8.53 -5.82
N ALA A 69 17.29 9.48 -6.06
CA ALA A 69 18.11 10.10 -5.03
C ALA A 69 17.25 10.83 -3.98
N ALA A 70 16.30 11.67 -4.42
CA ALA A 70 15.42 12.41 -3.51
C ALA A 70 14.52 11.48 -2.67
N LEU A 71 14.08 10.35 -3.22
CA LEU A 71 13.32 9.33 -2.47
C LEU A 71 14.22 8.59 -1.45
N ALA A 72 15.47 8.30 -1.80
CA ALA A 72 16.43 7.71 -0.85
C ALA A 72 16.70 8.66 0.33
N ASP A 73 16.97 9.95 0.05
CA ASP A 73 17.15 11.00 1.06
C ASP A 73 15.92 11.18 1.95
N TYR A 74 14.72 11.06 1.36
CA TYR A 74 13.47 11.11 2.12
C TYR A 74 13.35 9.91 3.07
N LEU A 75 13.61 8.69 2.59
CA LEU A 75 13.54 7.48 3.40
C LEU A 75 14.56 7.48 4.53
N GLU A 76 15.77 8.00 4.30
CA GLU A 76 16.76 8.17 5.35
C GLU A 76 16.29 9.15 6.43
N ALA A 77 15.71 10.28 6.02
CA ALA A 77 15.18 11.26 6.96
C ALA A 77 13.96 10.75 7.76
N GLU A 78 13.11 9.90 7.15
CA GLU A 78 11.89 9.37 7.79
C GLU A 78 12.18 8.16 8.69
N SER A 79 13.06 7.26 8.26
CA SER A 79 13.30 5.97 8.93
C SER A 79 14.69 5.82 9.56
N GLY A 80 15.63 6.73 9.28
CA GLY A 80 17.03 6.60 9.68
C GLY A 80 17.81 5.55 8.88
N VAL A 81 17.23 4.97 7.83
CA VAL A 81 17.86 3.93 7.01
C VAL A 81 18.49 4.53 5.77
N HIS A 82 19.81 4.45 5.67
CA HIS A 82 20.53 4.93 4.49
C HIS A 82 20.39 3.95 3.33
N LEU A 83 19.84 4.45 2.20
CA LEU A 83 19.67 3.70 0.95
C LEU A 83 20.33 4.45 -0.21
N THR A 84 20.86 3.71 -1.17
CA THR A 84 21.39 4.32 -2.39
C THR A 84 20.30 4.47 -3.46
N PRO A 85 20.43 5.40 -4.43
CA PRO A 85 19.47 5.54 -5.52
C PRO A 85 19.26 4.24 -6.33
N GLU A 86 20.26 3.34 -6.39
CA GLU A 86 20.18 2.05 -7.07
C GLU A 86 19.23 1.07 -6.39
N GLN A 87 18.97 1.27 -5.09
CA GLN A 87 18.02 0.48 -4.30
C GLN A 87 16.58 1.01 -4.38
N ILE A 88 16.35 2.12 -5.07
CA ILE A 88 15.03 2.74 -5.22
C ILE A 88 14.46 2.49 -6.62
N TRP A 89 13.20 2.14 -6.68
CA TRP A 89 12.40 2.06 -7.91
C TRP A 89 11.10 2.86 -7.73
N ALA A 90 10.60 3.52 -8.79
CA ALA A 90 9.35 4.26 -8.73
C ALA A 90 8.47 3.99 -9.96
N ALA A 91 7.13 4.13 -9.79
CA ALA A 91 6.15 3.90 -10.84
C ALA A 91 4.86 4.71 -10.59
N ASN A 92 3.85 4.57 -11.46
CA ASN A 92 2.58 5.31 -11.39
C ASN A 92 1.67 4.79 -10.24
N GLY A 93 2.07 5.10 -9.01
CA GLY A 93 1.49 4.60 -7.77
C GLY A 93 2.06 3.24 -7.37
N SER A 94 1.87 2.86 -6.10
CA SER A 94 2.29 1.55 -5.60
C SER A 94 1.61 0.39 -6.33
N ASN A 95 0.45 0.61 -6.95
CA ASN A 95 -0.23 -0.39 -7.78
C ASN A 95 0.63 -0.84 -8.97
N GLU A 96 1.24 0.10 -9.70
CA GLU A 96 2.14 -0.26 -10.82
C GLU A 96 3.45 -0.87 -10.31
N VAL A 97 3.96 -0.43 -9.14
CA VAL A 97 5.10 -1.08 -8.49
C VAL A 97 4.80 -2.56 -8.20
N MET A 98 3.64 -2.85 -7.60
CA MET A 98 3.18 -4.23 -7.33
C MET A 98 3.00 -5.04 -8.61
N LEU A 99 2.47 -4.42 -9.66
CA LEU A 99 2.34 -5.06 -10.97
C LEU A 99 3.71 -5.42 -11.54
N HIS A 100 4.70 -4.52 -11.47
CA HIS A 100 6.07 -4.83 -11.88
C HIS A 100 6.67 -6.01 -11.09
N VAL A 101 6.42 -6.09 -9.77
CA VAL A 101 6.86 -7.23 -8.95
C VAL A 101 6.26 -8.54 -9.46
N LEU A 102 4.94 -8.58 -9.69
CA LEU A 102 4.30 -9.80 -10.16
C LEU A 102 4.60 -10.10 -11.63
N GLN A 103 4.86 -9.11 -12.47
CA GLN A 103 5.37 -9.33 -13.84
C GLN A 103 6.78 -9.94 -13.86
N ALA A 104 7.63 -9.55 -12.90
CA ALA A 104 9.01 -10.05 -12.84
C ALA A 104 9.10 -11.43 -12.18
N PHE A 105 8.31 -11.71 -11.17
CA PHE A 105 8.46 -12.89 -10.32
C PHE A 105 7.25 -13.84 -10.33
N GLY A 106 6.05 -13.34 -10.65
CA GLY A 106 4.83 -14.12 -10.82
C GLY A 106 4.74 -14.81 -12.18
N GLY A 107 3.53 -15.06 -12.62
CA GLY A 107 3.23 -15.67 -13.93
C GLY A 107 2.62 -17.07 -13.82
N PRO A 108 2.29 -17.71 -14.95
CA PRO A 108 1.65 -19.02 -14.97
C PRO A 108 2.42 -20.10 -14.21
N GLY A 109 1.73 -20.87 -13.37
CA GLY A 109 2.32 -21.92 -12.54
C GLY A 109 3.13 -21.42 -11.35
N ARG A 110 3.05 -20.13 -11.04
CA ARG A 110 3.66 -19.51 -9.85
C ARG A 110 2.58 -18.96 -8.93
N THR A 111 2.83 -18.97 -7.63
CA THR A 111 1.87 -18.56 -6.61
C THR A 111 2.29 -17.26 -5.94
N CYS A 112 1.31 -16.36 -5.72
CA CYS A 112 1.38 -15.22 -4.81
C CYS A 112 0.61 -15.56 -3.53
N LEU A 113 1.27 -15.49 -2.38
CA LEU A 113 0.69 -15.77 -1.06
C LEU A 113 0.43 -14.46 -0.29
N THR A 114 -0.77 -14.35 0.31
CA THR A 114 -1.14 -13.23 1.21
C THR A 114 -1.89 -13.74 2.46
N PHE A 115 -2.21 -12.82 3.40
CA PHE A 115 -2.85 -13.18 4.68
C PHE A 115 -4.07 -12.30 4.95
N THR A 116 -5.25 -12.91 4.87
CA THR A 116 -6.56 -12.20 4.95
C THR A 116 -7.06 -12.01 6.38
N PRO A 117 -7.80 -10.88 6.63
CA PRO A 117 -8.13 -9.82 5.70
C PRO A 117 -6.92 -8.96 5.36
N THR A 118 -6.84 -8.51 4.09
CA THR A 118 -5.76 -7.66 3.58
C THR A 118 -6.25 -6.78 2.43
N TYR A 119 -5.35 -6.08 1.74
CA TYR A 119 -5.69 -5.16 0.67
C TYR A 119 -6.29 -5.89 -0.54
N SER A 120 -7.46 -5.42 -0.97
CA SER A 120 -8.30 -6.08 -1.96
C SER A 120 -7.77 -5.99 -3.42
N MET A 121 -6.68 -5.24 -3.66
CA MET A 121 -6.03 -5.20 -4.97
C MET A 121 -5.03 -6.35 -5.21
N TYR A 122 -4.60 -7.06 -4.18
CA TYR A 122 -3.60 -8.12 -4.38
C TYR A 122 -4.07 -9.25 -5.29
N PRO A 123 -5.32 -9.75 -5.20
CA PRO A 123 -5.84 -10.71 -6.18
C PRO A 123 -5.91 -10.14 -7.60
N GLU A 124 -6.19 -8.83 -7.76
CA GLU A 124 -6.23 -8.19 -9.07
C GLU A 124 -4.88 -8.24 -9.77
N TYR A 125 -3.79 -7.91 -9.07
CA TYR A 125 -2.44 -8.00 -9.65
C TYR A 125 -2.05 -9.44 -9.99
N ALA A 126 -2.43 -10.42 -9.16
CA ALA A 126 -2.18 -11.82 -9.43
C ALA A 126 -2.93 -12.28 -10.68
N ARG A 127 -4.22 -11.97 -10.80
CA ARG A 127 -5.05 -12.25 -11.98
C ARG A 127 -4.46 -11.61 -13.25
N ASP A 128 -4.04 -10.35 -13.18
CA ASP A 128 -3.55 -9.61 -14.34
C ASP A 128 -2.21 -10.15 -14.86
N THR A 129 -1.45 -10.84 -14.01
CA THR A 129 -0.19 -11.49 -14.35
C THR A 129 -0.30 -13.01 -14.51
N LEU A 130 -1.51 -13.58 -14.48
CA LEU A 130 -1.76 -15.04 -14.54
C LEU A 130 -1.03 -15.81 -13.44
N THR A 131 -0.89 -15.18 -12.27
CA THR A 131 -0.27 -15.76 -11.08
C THR A 131 -1.35 -16.39 -10.21
N ASP A 132 -1.14 -17.61 -9.72
CA ASP A 132 -2.06 -18.24 -8.77
C ASP A 132 -2.10 -17.44 -7.47
N TYR A 133 -3.30 -17.19 -6.95
CA TYR A 133 -3.48 -16.41 -5.72
C TYR A 133 -3.87 -17.32 -4.56
N ALA A 134 -3.05 -17.36 -3.52
CA ALA A 134 -3.29 -18.15 -2.32
C ALA A 134 -3.38 -17.28 -1.08
N THR A 135 -4.27 -17.62 -0.15
CA THR A 135 -4.44 -16.88 1.10
C THR A 135 -4.36 -17.80 2.31
N ARG A 136 -3.96 -17.23 3.46
CA ARG A 136 -4.12 -17.84 4.80
C ARG A 136 -4.73 -16.80 5.73
N PRO A 137 -5.52 -17.21 6.73
CA PRO A 137 -6.16 -16.27 7.65
C PRO A 137 -5.14 -15.65 8.62
N ARG A 138 -5.39 -14.40 9.01
CA ARG A 138 -4.83 -13.78 10.21
C ARG A 138 -5.51 -14.31 11.45
N ARG A 139 -4.95 -14.07 12.64
CA ARG A 139 -5.60 -14.37 13.92
C ARG A 139 -6.86 -13.50 14.11
N LYS A 140 -7.69 -13.84 15.09
CA LYS A 140 -8.94 -13.10 15.39
C LYS A 140 -8.70 -11.64 15.80
N ASP A 141 -7.55 -11.34 16.35
CA ASP A 141 -7.09 -10.00 16.72
C ASP A 141 -6.40 -9.27 15.55
N PHE A 142 -6.46 -9.87 14.35
CA PHE A 142 -5.85 -9.39 13.11
C PHE A 142 -4.31 -9.38 13.08
N THR A 143 -3.65 -9.88 14.12
CA THR A 143 -2.21 -10.13 14.06
C THR A 143 -1.89 -11.26 13.09
N LEU A 144 -0.67 -11.28 12.57
CA LEU A 144 -0.20 -12.38 11.74
C LEU A 144 0.13 -13.59 12.63
N ASP A 145 -0.34 -14.78 12.23
CA ASP A 145 0.18 -16.03 12.75
C ASP A 145 1.49 -16.38 12.02
N THR A 146 2.60 -15.98 12.59
CA THR A 146 3.92 -16.13 11.95
C THR A 146 4.32 -17.60 11.77
N ASP A 147 3.93 -18.47 12.70
CA ASP A 147 4.19 -19.92 12.56
C ASP A 147 3.39 -20.51 11.39
N ALA A 148 2.10 -20.14 11.28
CA ALA A 148 1.26 -20.53 10.16
C ALA A 148 1.77 -19.93 8.83
N ALA A 149 2.28 -18.71 8.84
CA ALA A 149 2.86 -18.06 7.66
C ALA A 149 4.12 -18.79 7.18
N VAL A 150 5.03 -19.12 8.09
CA VAL A 150 6.23 -19.92 7.81
C VAL A 150 5.88 -21.31 7.25
N ALA A 151 4.86 -21.97 7.84
CA ALA A 151 4.38 -23.27 7.35
C ALA A 151 3.82 -23.16 5.93
N ALA A 152 3.01 -22.13 5.65
CA ALA A 152 2.42 -21.89 4.34
C ALA A 152 3.49 -21.61 3.27
N ILE A 153 4.54 -20.85 3.57
CA ILE A 153 5.67 -20.61 2.67
C ILE A 153 6.38 -21.93 2.31
N LYS A 154 6.63 -22.78 3.31
CA LYS A 154 7.27 -24.08 3.10
C LYS A 154 6.40 -25.04 2.27
N GLU A 155 5.09 -25.03 2.49
CA GLU A 155 4.10 -25.85 1.79
C GLU A 155 3.93 -25.41 0.33
N LEU A 156 3.59 -24.12 0.13
CA LEU A 156 3.16 -23.60 -1.16
C LEU A 156 4.32 -23.21 -2.07
N ARG A 157 5.50 -22.97 -1.52
CA ARG A 157 6.68 -22.48 -2.26
C ARG A 157 6.35 -21.32 -3.19
N PRO A 158 5.75 -20.23 -2.65
CA PRO A 158 5.26 -19.14 -3.49
C PRO A 158 6.41 -18.40 -4.18
N ALA A 159 6.15 -17.83 -5.34
CA ALA A 159 7.10 -16.94 -6.00
C ALA A 159 7.17 -15.58 -5.27
N VAL A 160 6.01 -15.11 -4.80
CA VAL A 160 5.87 -13.83 -4.10
C VAL A 160 5.02 -14.03 -2.86
N VAL A 161 5.44 -13.42 -1.75
CA VAL A 161 4.66 -13.26 -0.51
C VAL A 161 4.42 -11.78 -0.32
N ILE A 162 3.15 -11.34 -0.17
CA ILE A 162 2.81 -9.94 0.06
C ILE A 162 2.19 -9.78 1.45
N LEU A 163 2.74 -8.87 2.23
CA LEU A 163 2.32 -8.53 3.58
C LEU A 163 2.19 -7.01 3.69
N ALA A 164 0.99 -6.50 3.96
CA ALA A 164 0.81 -5.08 4.27
C ALA A 164 1.17 -4.80 5.75
N SER A 165 1.96 -3.75 5.99
CA SER A 165 2.37 -3.29 7.33
C SER A 165 2.60 -1.78 7.34
N PRO A 166 1.66 -0.99 7.85
CA PRO A 166 0.36 -1.35 8.45
C PRO A 166 -0.61 -2.00 7.47
N ASN A 167 -1.35 -3.01 7.95
CA ASN A 167 -2.27 -3.77 7.11
C ASN A 167 -3.57 -3.01 6.82
N ASN A 168 -4.06 -3.07 5.61
CA ASN A 168 -5.39 -2.60 5.24
C ASN A 168 -6.32 -3.82 5.05
N PRO A 169 -7.45 -3.94 5.78
CA PRO A 169 -8.17 -2.85 6.48
C PRO A 169 -7.95 -2.77 8.00
N THR A 170 -7.06 -3.54 8.60
CA THR A 170 -7.01 -3.73 10.06
C THR A 170 -6.21 -2.65 10.81
N GLY A 171 -5.32 -1.94 10.12
CA GLY A 171 -4.42 -0.95 10.71
C GLY A 171 -3.22 -1.53 11.45
N THR A 172 -3.10 -2.85 11.56
CA THR A 172 -2.06 -3.52 12.35
C THR A 172 -0.71 -3.54 11.64
N ALA A 173 0.36 -3.16 12.34
CA ALA A 173 1.73 -3.29 11.86
C ALA A 173 2.32 -4.66 12.23
N LEU A 174 3.36 -5.06 11.49
CA LEU A 174 4.13 -6.29 11.75
C LEU A 174 5.38 -5.97 12.58
N PRO A 175 5.67 -6.75 13.63
CA PRO A 175 6.96 -6.70 14.29
C PRO A 175 8.10 -7.09 13.33
N LEU A 176 9.27 -6.44 13.46
CA LEU A 176 10.44 -6.80 12.64
C LEU A 176 10.87 -8.26 12.82
N GLU A 177 10.70 -8.80 14.01
CA GLU A 177 11.05 -10.19 14.27
C GLU A 177 10.20 -11.16 13.44
N ASP A 178 8.90 -10.87 13.28
CA ASP A 178 8.04 -11.66 12.41
C ASP A 178 8.47 -11.56 10.95
N ILE A 179 8.87 -10.36 10.50
CA ILE A 179 9.39 -10.15 9.15
C ILE A 179 10.70 -10.93 8.95
N ARG A 180 11.63 -10.90 9.91
CA ARG A 180 12.87 -11.68 9.85
C ARG A 180 12.61 -13.18 9.72
N ARG A 181 11.67 -13.72 10.50
CA ARG A 181 11.28 -15.14 10.44
C ARG A 181 10.68 -15.51 9.07
N ILE A 182 9.90 -14.62 8.48
CA ILE A 182 9.34 -14.81 7.13
C ILE A 182 10.43 -14.78 6.07
N LEU A 183 11.34 -13.81 6.14
CA LEU A 183 12.49 -13.72 5.22
C LEU A 183 13.36 -14.97 5.28
N GLU A 184 13.68 -15.44 6.47
CA GLU A 184 14.44 -16.70 6.62
C GLU A 184 13.68 -17.90 6.06
N ALA A 185 12.37 -17.99 6.30
CA ALA A 185 11.53 -19.05 5.75
C ALA A 185 11.40 -18.98 4.22
N ALA A 186 11.58 -17.81 3.62
CA ALA A 186 11.49 -17.59 2.17
C ALA A 186 12.74 -18.07 1.42
N ARG A 187 13.89 -18.20 2.09
CA ARG A 187 15.17 -18.61 1.48
C ARG A 187 15.08 -20.03 0.92
N GLY A 188 15.36 -20.19 -0.37
CA GLY A 188 15.31 -21.46 -1.08
C GLY A 188 13.93 -22.13 -1.10
N ARG A 189 12.86 -21.34 -0.85
CA ARG A 189 11.47 -21.84 -0.81
C ARG A 189 10.58 -21.26 -1.90
N GLY A 190 11.15 -20.56 -2.85
CA GLY A 190 10.46 -20.13 -4.06
C GLY A 190 10.33 -21.25 -5.08
N PRO A 191 9.85 -20.93 -6.29
CA PRO A 191 9.76 -21.86 -7.40
C PRO A 191 11.09 -22.53 -7.73
N VAL A 192 11.04 -23.76 -8.22
CA VAL A 192 12.22 -24.43 -8.76
C VAL A 192 12.50 -23.86 -10.14
N LEU A 193 13.66 -23.22 -10.31
CA LEU A 193 14.14 -22.78 -11.61
C LEU A 193 14.63 -23.99 -12.41
N GLY A 194 14.23 -24.05 -13.68
CA GLY A 194 14.64 -25.13 -14.58
C GLY A 194 16.16 -25.26 -14.71
N ALA A 195 16.62 -26.42 -15.16
CA ALA A 195 18.01 -26.61 -15.49
C ALA A 195 18.34 -25.80 -16.75
N GLU A 196 19.25 -24.84 -16.63
CA GLU A 196 19.88 -24.17 -17.78
C GLU A 196 21.06 -25.04 -18.28
N ILE A 197 21.50 -24.83 -19.51
CA ILE A 197 22.65 -25.56 -20.06
C ILE A 197 23.86 -25.31 -19.15
N GLY A 198 24.32 -26.37 -18.47
CA GLY A 198 25.45 -26.30 -17.53
C GLY A 198 25.12 -26.00 -16.08
N SER A 199 23.84 -25.82 -15.72
CA SER A 199 23.41 -25.61 -14.33
C SER A 199 22.27 -26.53 -13.94
N PRO A 200 22.32 -27.22 -12.79
CA PRO A 200 21.22 -28.03 -12.30
C PRO A 200 20.01 -27.19 -11.90
N ALA A 201 18.82 -27.78 -11.93
CA ALA A 201 17.61 -27.14 -11.37
C ALA A 201 17.84 -26.81 -9.88
N ARG A 202 17.47 -25.61 -9.49
CA ARG A 202 17.63 -25.13 -8.11
C ARG A 202 16.38 -24.43 -7.61
N ALA A 203 16.16 -24.49 -6.31
CA ALA A 203 15.14 -23.68 -5.66
C ALA A 203 15.56 -22.20 -5.62
N SER A 204 14.67 -21.31 -6.01
CA SER A 204 14.84 -19.86 -5.81
C SER A 204 14.42 -19.46 -4.39
N ASP A 205 14.71 -18.21 -4.00
CA ASP A 205 14.05 -17.59 -2.87
C ASP A 205 12.64 -17.15 -3.25
N CYS A 206 11.71 -17.06 -2.27
CA CYS A 206 10.48 -16.31 -2.46
C CYS A 206 10.79 -14.82 -2.37
N VAL A 207 10.26 -13.98 -3.24
CA VAL A 207 10.28 -12.55 -3.06
C VAL A 207 9.26 -12.18 -1.98
N VAL A 208 9.70 -11.48 -0.93
CA VAL A 208 8.85 -10.99 0.15
C VAL A 208 8.63 -9.49 -0.03
N VAL A 209 7.38 -9.09 -0.20
CA VAL A 209 6.99 -7.68 -0.31
C VAL A 209 6.32 -7.25 0.98
N ILE A 210 6.88 -6.24 1.64
CA ILE A 210 6.23 -5.54 2.73
C ILE A 210 5.64 -4.25 2.17
N ASP A 211 4.31 -4.20 2.11
CA ASP A 211 3.59 -3.04 1.61
C ASP A 211 3.38 -2.03 2.75
N GLU A 212 4.21 -1.01 2.74
CA GLU A 212 4.25 0.07 3.73
C GLU A 212 3.53 1.34 3.24
N ALA A 213 2.42 1.21 2.52
CA ALA A 213 1.66 2.36 2.00
C ALA A 213 1.17 3.33 3.09
N TYR A 214 1.18 2.94 4.36
CA TYR A 214 0.72 3.73 5.51
C TYR A 214 1.84 3.95 6.55
N ALA A 215 3.08 3.72 6.21
CA ALA A 215 4.18 3.68 7.18
C ALA A 215 4.40 5.00 7.94
N GLU A 216 4.14 6.13 7.29
CA GLU A 216 4.30 7.45 7.93
C GLU A 216 3.29 7.68 9.07
N PHE A 217 2.19 6.93 9.12
CA PHE A 217 1.18 7.01 10.18
C PHE A 217 1.46 6.11 11.38
N ARG A 218 2.55 5.34 11.37
CA ARG A 218 2.91 4.44 12.48
C ARG A 218 3.03 5.20 13.79
N ARG A 219 2.65 4.52 14.87
CA ARG A 219 2.88 5.02 16.23
C ARG A 219 4.38 5.04 16.53
N PRO A 220 4.83 5.92 17.44
CA PRO A 220 6.23 5.94 17.87
C PRO A 220 6.71 4.56 18.31
N GLY A 221 7.91 4.17 17.87
CA GLY A 221 8.52 2.88 18.19
C GLY A 221 8.09 1.71 17.30
N VAL A 222 7.15 1.88 16.39
CA VAL A 222 6.83 0.86 15.38
C VAL A 222 7.86 0.96 14.24
N PRO A 223 8.65 -0.10 13.99
CA PRO A 223 9.75 -0.06 13.05
C PRO A 223 9.28 -0.13 11.59
N SER A 224 10.19 0.19 10.65
CA SER A 224 10.02 -0.03 9.22
C SER A 224 10.76 -1.29 8.79
N ALA A 225 10.19 -2.02 7.83
CA ALA A 225 10.89 -3.11 7.16
C ALA A 225 12.09 -2.62 6.32
N LEU A 226 12.22 -1.31 6.08
CA LEU A 226 13.41 -0.71 5.47
C LEU A 226 14.71 -1.06 6.21
N GLU A 227 14.65 -1.25 7.53
CA GLU A 227 15.81 -1.67 8.35
C GLU A 227 16.39 -3.03 7.93
N LEU A 228 15.64 -3.82 7.18
CA LEU A 228 16.04 -5.14 6.70
C LEU A 228 16.44 -5.16 5.22
N VAL A 229 16.33 -4.01 4.52
CA VAL A 229 16.70 -3.89 3.10
C VAL A 229 18.22 -3.88 2.95
N GLY A 230 18.74 -4.80 2.16
CA GLY A 230 20.18 -4.86 1.89
C GLY A 230 20.64 -6.24 1.41
N PRO A 231 21.94 -6.43 1.28
CA PRO A 231 22.53 -7.64 0.70
C PRO A 231 22.22 -8.91 1.49
N ASP A 232 21.91 -8.80 2.79
CA ASP A 232 21.51 -9.95 3.60
C ASP A 232 20.11 -10.45 3.27
N ASN A 233 19.25 -9.60 2.68
CA ASN A 233 17.89 -9.92 2.30
C ASN A 233 17.59 -9.47 0.86
N PRO A 234 18.30 -9.99 -0.16
CA PRO A 234 18.16 -9.54 -1.56
C PRO A 234 16.79 -9.82 -2.16
N HIS A 235 15.98 -10.64 -1.50
CA HIS A 235 14.61 -11.02 -1.86
C HIS A 235 13.54 -10.20 -1.13
N LEU A 236 13.93 -9.18 -0.32
CA LEU A 236 12.99 -8.24 0.32
C LEU A 236 12.74 -7.03 -0.57
N ALA A 237 11.48 -6.65 -0.71
CA ALA A 237 11.03 -5.40 -1.29
C ALA A 237 10.10 -4.68 -0.31
N VAL A 238 10.32 -3.39 -0.08
CA VAL A 238 9.46 -2.54 0.75
C VAL A 238 8.81 -1.49 -0.13
N THR A 239 7.48 -1.50 -0.27
CA THR A 239 6.76 -0.55 -1.12
C THR A 239 6.20 0.62 -0.31
N ARG A 240 6.17 1.80 -0.92
CA ARG A 240 5.67 3.06 -0.36
C ARG A 240 4.86 3.83 -1.39
N THR A 241 4.14 4.86 -0.98
CA THR A 241 3.34 5.69 -1.89
C THR A 241 3.24 7.13 -1.41
N MET A 242 3.22 8.08 -2.33
CA MET A 242 2.89 9.47 -2.01
C MET A 242 1.38 9.73 -1.93
N SER A 243 0.55 8.73 -2.20
CA SER A 243 -0.93 8.88 -2.23
C SER A 243 -1.57 9.10 -0.86
N LYS A 244 -0.86 8.79 0.24
CA LYS A 244 -1.41 8.80 1.60
C LYS A 244 -0.82 9.94 2.42
N ALA A 245 0.36 9.78 2.98
CA ALA A 245 0.98 10.77 3.86
C ALA A 245 1.22 12.12 3.17
N PHE A 246 1.66 12.12 1.92
CA PHE A 246 1.95 13.34 1.16
C PHE A 246 0.71 14.09 0.65
N GLY A 247 -0.52 13.56 0.85
CA GLY A 247 -1.72 14.18 0.27
C GLY A 247 -1.68 14.27 -1.26
N ALA A 248 -0.88 13.44 -1.91
CA ALA A 248 -0.58 13.51 -3.33
C ALA A 248 -1.17 12.32 -4.12
N ALA A 249 -2.38 11.88 -3.76
CA ALA A 249 -3.06 10.77 -4.43
C ALA A 249 -3.23 11.02 -5.94
N GLY A 250 -3.54 12.26 -6.33
CA GLY A 250 -3.66 12.67 -7.73
C GLY A 250 -2.36 12.69 -8.52
N LEU A 251 -1.20 12.74 -7.85
CA LEU A 251 0.11 12.73 -8.52
C LEU A 251 0.46 11.36 -9.10
N ARG A 252 -0.13 10.29 -8.58
CA ARG A 252 0.12 8.91 -9.01
C ARG A 252 1.59 8.50 -8.91
N LEU A 253 2.23 8.67 -7.75
CA LEU A 253 3.57 8.18 -7.50
C LEU A 253 3.60 7.16 -6.36
N GLY A 254 4.18 5.98 -6.65
CA GLY A 254 4.57 4.97 -5.69
C GLY A 254 6.02 4.57 -5.92
N TYR A 255 6.65 3.99 -4.93
CA TYR A 255 8.04 3.58 -5.01
C TYR A 255 8.32 2.36 -4.16
N LEU A 256 9.48 1.77 -4.38
CA LEU A 256 9.94 0.55 -3.71
C LEU A 256 11.41 0.73 -3.35
N ALA A 257 11.77 0.24 -2.17
CA ALA A 257 13.15 0.05 -1.75
C ALA A 257 13.48 -1.45 -1.68
N ALA A 258 14.59 -1.86 -2.28
CA ALA A 258 15.04 -3.25 -2.31
C ALA A 258 16.55 -3.35 -2.59
N ASP A 259 17.08 -4.55 -2.55
CA ASP A 259 18.41 -4.80 -3.10
C ASP A 259 18.46 -4.44 -4.60
N ARG A 260 19.62 -3.97 -5.05
CA ARG A 260 19.84 -3.56 -6.44
C ARG A 260 19.45 -4.65 -7.45
N ALA A 261 19.73 -5.92 -7.15
CA ALA A 261 19.42 -7.02 -8.07
C ALA A 261 17.91 -7.16 -8.29
N LEU A 262 17.10 -6.94 -7.25
CA LEU A 262 15.64 -6.94 -7.37
C LEU A 262 15.16 -5.73 -8.18
N VAL A 263 15.68 -4.52 -7.92
CA VAL A 263 15.38 -3.32 -8.71
C VAL A 263 15.73 -3.52 -10.18
N ASP A 264 16.89 -4.12 -10.48
CA ASP A 264 17.31 -4.40 -11.86
C ASP A 264 16.34 -5.38 -12.56
N ALA A 265 15.77 -6.36 -11.85
CA ALA A 265 14.73 -7.25 -12.38
C ALA A 265 13.43 -6.49 -12.74
N LEU A 266 13.01 -5.52 -11.92
CA LEU A 266 11.83 -4.68 -12.21
C LEU A 266 12.05 -3.80 -13.45
N ARG A 267 13.28 -3.36 -13.70
CA ARG A 267 13.64 -2.59 -14.88
C ARG A 267 13.48 -3.36 -16.20
N VAL A 268 13.48 -4.69 -16.13
CA VAL A 268 13.27 -5.54 -17.32
C VAL A 268 11.82 -5.53 -17.77
N VAL A 269 10.88 -5.56 -16.83
CA VAL A 269 9.44 -5.70 -17.13
C VAL A 269 8.72 -4.39 -17.34
N ARG A 270 9.26 -3.27 -16.84
CA ARG A 270 8.64 -1.97 -16.98
C ARG A 270 8.56 -1.49 -18.42
N LEU A 271 7.53 -0.77 -18.79
CA LEU A 271 7.48 -0.08 -20.06
C LEU A 271 8.50 1.10 -20.06
N PRO A 272 9.21 1.33 -21.18
CA PRO A 272 10.18 2.43 -21.25
C PRO A 272 9.48 3.78 -21.03
N TYR A 273 10.14 4.68 -20.28
CA TYR A 273 9.63 6.03 -20.01
C TYR A 273 8.26 6.08 -19.30
N HIS A 274 7.93 5.06 -18.48
CA HIS A 274 6.63 4.90 -17.85
C HIS A 274 6.27 6.06 -16.91
N LEU A 275 7.25 6.75 -16.31
CA LEU A 275 7.02 7.85 -15.38
C LEU A 275 7.23 9.20 -16.09
N SER A 276 6.15 9.99 -16.23
CA SER A 276 6.16 11.25 -16.98
C SER A 276 7.11 12.31 -16.40
N ALA A 277 7.62 13.21 -17.23
CA ALA A 277 8.42 14.35 -16.77
C ALA A 277 7.67 15.24 -15.77
N VAL A 278 6.35 15.39 -15.94
CA VAL A 278 5.48 16.17 -15.07
C VAL A 278 5.38 15.50 -13.69
N THR A 279 5.15 14.19 -13.64
CA THR A 279 5.12 13.44 -12.38
C THR A 279 6.45 13.50 -11.65
N GLN A 280 7.58 13.33 -12.37
CA GLN A 280 8.92 13.43 -11.77
C GLN A 280 9.16 14.83 -11.17
N ALA A 281 8.83 15.89 -11.89
CA ALA A 281 9.01 17.27 -11.45
C ALA A 281 8.12 17.61 -10.24
N ALA A 282 6.85 17.25 -10.29
CA ALA A 282 5.92 17.50 -9.20
C ALA A 282 6.29 16.71 -7.93
N ALA A 283 6.75 15.47 -8.08
CA ALA A 283 7.22 14.66 -6.95
C ALA A 283 8.46 15.26 -6.28
N LEU A 284 9.44 15.71 -7.05
CA LEU A 284 10.63 16.39 -6.52
C LEU A 284 10.26 17.65 -5.74
N ALA A 285 9.32 18.45 -6.28
CA ALA A 285 8.81 19.63 -5.60
C ALA A 285 8.08 19.29 -4.29
N ALA A 286 7.22 18.26 -4.29
CA ALA A 286 6.54 17.80 -3.07
C ALA A 286 7.53 17.30 -2.00
N LEU A 287 8.55 16.54 -2.39
CA LEU A 287 9.59 16.04 -1.47
C LEU A 287 10.40 17.17 -0.81
N SER A 288 10.56 18.32 -1.47
CA SER A 288 11.22 19.49 -0.86
C SER A 288 10.42 20.14 0.27
N HIS A 289 9.13 19.81 0.40
CA HIS A 289 8.23 20.28 1.46
C HIS A 289 7.86 19.17 2.47
N ARG A 290 8.64 18.12 2.56
CA ARG A 290 8.36 16.93 3.39
C ARG A 290 8.02 17.26 4.84
N ASP A 291 8.70 18.22 5.45
CA ASP A 291 8.52 18.57 6.87
C ASP A 291 7.11 19.13 7.15
N GLU A 292 6.60 19.96 6.25
CA GLU A 292 5.23 20.48 6.32
C GLU A 292 4.20 19.33 6.16
N LEU A 293 4.43 18.46 5.18
CA LEU A 293 3.54 17.33 4.91
C LEU A 293 3.55 16.33 6.08
N MET A 294 4.69 16.10 6.72
CA MET A 294 4.77 15.25 7.92
C MET A 294 4.13 15.86 9.16
N ALA A 295 4.03 17.19 9.26
CA ALA A 295 3.27 17.84 10.33
C ALA A 295 1.76 17.52 10.21
N GLN A 296 1.20 17.45 9.00
CA GLN A 296 -0.18 17.02 8.78
C GLN A 296 -0.38 15.54 9.20
N VAL A 297 0.59 14.69 8.95
CA VAL A 297 0.56 13.27 9.38
C VAL A 297 0.49 13.15 10.89
N ALA A 298 1.21 13.99 11.65
CA ALA A 298 1.15 14.01 13.11
C ALA A 298 -0.27 14.34 13.60
N SER A 299 -0.92 15.37 13.03
CA SER A 299 -2.30 15.71 13.37
C SER A 299 -3.29 14.58 13.08
N LEU A 300 -3.10 13.84 11.98
CA LEU A 300 -3.94 12.68 11.65
C LEU A 300 -3.71 11.51 12.60
N ARG A 301 -2.49 11.30 13.09
CA ARG A 301 -2.21 10.28 14.11
C ARG A 301 -2.92 10.61 15.42
N ASP A 302 -2.87 11.86 15.86
CA ASP A 302 -3.53 12.30 17.10
C ASP A 302 -5.06 12.12 17.00
N GLU A 303 -5.67 12.56 15.89
CA GLU A 303 -7.12 12.40 15.68
C GLU A 303 -7.53 10.93 15.56
N ARG A 304 -6.68 10.08 14.97
CA ARG A 304 -6.90 8.63 14.92
C ARG A 304 -6.98 8.03 16.32
N ASP A 305 -6.04 8.36 17.19
CA ASP A 305 -5.95 7.79 18.52
C ASP A 305 -7.15 8.27 19.38
N ILE A 306 -7.54 9.56 19.24
CA ILE A 306 -8.78 10.10 19.81
C ILE A 306 -10.01 9.33 19.32
N PHE A 307 -10.07 9.01 18.03
CA PHE A 307 -11.21 8.28 17.46
C PHE A 307 -11.28 6.84 17.94
N VAL A 308 -10.14 6.15 18.09
CA VAL A 308 -10.08 4.79 18.66
C VAL A 308 -10.61 4.78 20.07
N ASP A 309 -10.17 5.71 20.92
CA ASP A 309 -10.63 5.80 22.30
C ASP A 309 -12.13 6.14 22.41
N TRP A 310 -12.61 7.02 21.55
CA TRP A 310 -14.02 7.34 21.47
C TRP A 310 -14.85 6.12 21.05
N LEU A 311 -14.46 5.36 20.03
CA LEU A 311 -15.16 4.13 19.62
C LEU A 311 -15.26 3.13 20.77
N ARG A 312 -14.17 2.92 21.51
CA ARG A 312 -14.13 2.05 22.71
C ARG A 312 -15.08 2.55 23.79
N SER A 313 -15.16 3.86 24.02
CA SER A 313 -16.11 4.46 24.96
C SER A 313 -17.58 4.24 24.56
N GLN A 314 -17.84 4.06 23.26
CA GLN A 314 -19.16 3.67 22.75
C GLN A 314 -19.41 2.15 22.80
N GLY A 315 -18.50 1.35 23.39
CA GLY A 315 -18.61 -0.10 23.46
C GLY A 315 -18.39 -0.82 22.14
N LEU A 316 -17.78 -0.16 21.16
CA LEU A 316 -17.37 -0.75 19.91
C LEU A 316 -15.93 -1.27 20.00
N SER A 317 -15.68 -2.43 19.39
CA SER A 317 -14.32 -2.91 19.25
C SER A 317 -13.59 -2.10 18.17
N ALA A 318 -12.48 -1.48 18.56
CA ALA A 318 -11.55 -0.80 17.66
C ALA A 318 -10.13 -1.19 18.05
N HIS A 319 -9.40 -1.79 17.12
CA HIS A 319 -8.00 -2.12 17.33
C HIS A 319 -7.14 -0.88 17.17
N GLU A 320 -5.98 -0.88 17.84
CA GLU A 320 -4.98 0.15 17.60
C GLU A 320 -4.55 0.11 16.14
N SER A 321 -4.45 1.30 15.55
CA SER A 321 -4.09 1.44 14.15
C SER A 321 -2.77 2.17 14.00
N ASP A 322 -1.94 1.68 13.10
CA ASP A 322 -0.71 2.31 12.63
C ASP A 322 -0.88 2.94 11.23
N ALA A 323 -2.15 3.12 10.79
CA ALA A 323 -2.53 3.69 9.50
C ALA A 323 -3.34 4.99 9.69
N ASN A 324 -3.78 5.60 8.59
CA ASN A 324 -4.70 6.76 8.61
C ASN A 324 -6.17 6.34 8.54
N PHE A 325 -6.52 5.20 9.11
CA PHE A 325 -7.89 4.69 9.20
C PHE A 325 -8.05 3.79 10.42
N VAL A 326 -9.29 3.53 10.79
CA VAL A 326 -9.66 2.60 11.88
C VAL A 326 -10.68 1.61 11.37
N LEU A 327 -10.46 0.32 11.66
CA LEU A 327 -11.45 -0.76 11.51
C LEU A 327 -12.18 -0.94 12.83
N PHE A 328 -13.51 -0.91 12.81
CA PHE A 328 -14.33 -0.98 14.03
C PHE A 328 -15.63 -1.74 13.81
N GLY A 329 -16.18 -2.28 14.90
CA GLY A 329 -17.36 -3.13 14.94
C GLY A 329 -17.26 -4.15 16.09
N PRO A 330 -17.87 -5.38 16.00
CA PRO A 330 -18.80 -5.74 14.94
C PRO A 330 -20.19 -5.16 15.18
N PHE A 331 -20.88 -4.84 14.09
CA PHE A 331 -22.30 -4.49 14.09
C PHE A 331 -23.13 -5.72 13.68
N SER A 332 -24.35 -5.86 14.24
CA SER A 332 -25.29 -6.90 13.82
C SER A 332 -25.78 -6.70 12.38
N ASP A 333 -25.90 -5.45 11.98
CA ASP A 333 -26.23 -5.04 10.60
C ASP A 333 -25.37 -3.85 10.21
N ARG A 334 -24.16 -4.13 9.68
CA ARG A 334 -23.22 -3.11 9.25
C ARG A 334 -23.71 -2.33 8.03
N GLU A 335 -24.53 -2.93 7.18
CA GLU A 335 -25.07 -2.28 6.00
C GLU A 335 -26.10 -1.21 6.38
N ALA A 336 -26.95 -1.49 7.38
CA ALA A 336 -27.86 -0.50 7.93
C ALA A 336 -27.11 0.67 8.59
N VAL A 337 -26.06 0.40 9.36
CA VAL A 337 -25.21 1.45 9.96
C VAL A 337 -24.53 2.26 8.86
N TRP A 338 -23.95 1.62 7.86
CA TRP A 338 -23.30 2.30 6.73
C TRP A 338 -24.31 3.20 5.98
N GLN A 339 -25.52 2.70 5.70
CA GLN A 339 -26.56 3.48 5.04
C GLN A 339 -26.99 4.71 5.87
N ALA A 340 -27.15 4.53 7.18
CA ALA A 340 -27.50 5.65 8.08
C ALA A 340 -26.39 6.72 8.11
N LEU A 341 -25.12 6.33 8.06
CA LEU A 341 -23.99 7.27 7.93
C LEU A 341 -24.03 7.99 6.58
N LEU A 342 -24.29 7.28 5.50
CA LEU A 342 -24.42 7.85 4.16
C LEU A 342 -25.57 8.87 4.09
N ASP A 343 -26.74 8.54 4.66
CA ASP A 343 -27.91 9.42 4.72
C ASP A 343 -27.62 10.69 5.55
N ALA A 344 -26.74 10.59 6.53
CA ALA A 344 -26.22 11.72 7.30
C ALA A 344 -25.09 12.50 6.57
N GLY A 345 -24.75 12.14 5.32
CA GLY A 345 -23.75 12.80 4.52
C GLY A 345 -22.30 12.39 4.83
N VAL A 346 -22.09 11.19 5.40
CA VAL A 346 -20.77 10.66 5.74
C VAL A 346 -20.55 9.32 5.02
N LEU A 347 -19.59 9.28 4.11
CA LEU A 347 -19.22 8.09 3.35
C LEU A 347 -17.99 7.42 3.99
N ILE A 348 -18.17 6.20 4.50
CA ILE A 348 -17.09 5.32 4.97
C ILE A 348 -17.08 4.01 4.16
N ARG A 349 -16.22 3.07 4.49
CA ARG A 349 -16.03 1.84 3.71
C ARG A 349 -16.61 0.62 4.41
N VAL A 350 -17.43 -0.15 3.70
CA VAL A 350 -17.76 -1.52 4.05
C VAL A 350 -16.61 -2.41 3.60
N VAL A 351 -15.79 -2.88 4.54
CA VAL A 351 -14.61 -3.72 4.27
C VAL A 351 -14.18 -4.44 5.55
N GLY A 352 -13.43 -5.51 5.41
CA GLY A 352 -12.98 -6.34 6.54
C GLY A 352 -13.92 -7.49 6.83
N PRO A 353 -13.79 -8.13 8.01
CA PRO A 353 -14.66 -9.21 8.42
C PRO A 353 -16.13 -8.79 8.51
N GLU A 354 -17.02 -9.78 8.55
CA GLU A 354 -18.43 -9.53 8.74
C GLU A 354 -18.70 -8.69 10.00
N GLY A 355 -19.61 -7.73 9.90
CA GLY A 355 -19.94 -6.78 10.96
C GLY A 355 -19.00 -5.58 11.10
N PHE A 356 -17.85 -5.54 10.42
CA PHE A 356 -16.90 -4.43 10.54
C PHE A 356 -17.06 -3.38 9.44
N LEU A 357 -16.73 -2.13 9.81
CA LEU A 357 -16.63 -0.96 8.95
C LEU A 357 -15.24 -0.33 9.12
N ARG A 358 -14.76 0.38 8.09
CA ARG A 358 -13.51 1.14 8.15
C ARG A 358 -13.76 2.59 7.79
N ALA A 359 -13.31 3.51 8.66
CA ALA A 359 -13.28 4.93 8.38
C ALA A 359 -11.83 5.43 8.25
N SER A 360 -11.58 6.22 7.22
CA SER A 360 -10.36 7.04 7.13
C SER A 360 -10.40 8.13 8.19
N ILE A 361 -9.24 8.63 8.59
CA ILE A 361 -9.15 9.78 9.49
C ILE A 361 -9.20 11.05 8.67
N GLY A 362 -10.19 11.88 8.97
CA GLY A 362 -10.41 13.20 8.39
C GLY A 362 -9.89 14.34 9.25
N THR A 363 -10.28 15.55 8.89
CA THR A 363 -10.08 16.73 9.76
C THR A 363 -10.88 16.60 11.05
N PRO A 364 -10.56 17.36 12.12
CA PRO A 364 -11.35 17.36 13.36
C PRO A 364 -12.85 17.60 13.13
N GLU A 365 -13.20 18.45 12.16
CA GLU A 365 -14.60 18.77 11.79
C GLU A 365 -15.27 17.55 11.11
N GLU A 366 -14.59 16.90 10.19
CA GLU A 366 -15.09 15.69 9.53
C GLU A 366 -15.28 14.54 10.54
N MET A 367 -14.31 14.38 11.44
CA MET A 367 -14.39 13.37 12.50
C MET A 367 -15.47 13.66 13.53
N ALA A 368 -15.75 14.94 13.83
CA ALA A 368 -16.88 15.33 14.68
C ALA A 368 -18.22 14.96 14.02
N ARG A 369 -18.38 15.18 12.71
CA ARG A 369 -19.57 14.78 11.95
C ARG A 369 -19.72 13.26 11.91
N LEU A 370 -18.63 12.51 11.68
CA LEU A 370 -18.66 11.05 11.73
C LEU A 370 -19.11 10.54 13.10
N ARG A 371 -18.55 11.09 14.21
CA ARG A 371 -18.94 10.70 15.58
C ARG A 371 -20.42 10.97 15.84
N ALA A 372 -20.93 12.14 15.47
CA ALA A 372 -22.35 12.47 15.62
C ALA A 372 -23.27 11.56 14.82
N ALA A 373 -22.95 11.31 13.55
CA ALA A 373 -23.71 10.42 12.68
C ALA A 373 -23.70 8.98 13.21
N LEU A 374 -22.54 8.48 13.66
CA LEU A 374 -22.42 7.12 14.20
C LEU A 374 -23.17 6.96 15.52
N THR A 375 -23.13 7.96 16.43
CA THR A 375 -23.93 7.99 17.66
C THR A 375 -25.43 7.80 17.35
N SER A 376 -25.93 8.57 16.38
CA SER A 376 -27.34 8.44 15.93
C SER A 376 -27.63 7.08 15.31
N ALA A 377 -26.73 6.56 14.46
CA ALA A 377 -26.93 5.29 13.76
C ALA A 377 -26.98 4.07 14.69
N ILE A 378 -26.28 4.14 15.83
CA ILE A 378 -26.28 3.04 16.84
C ILE A 378 -27.32 3.24 17.95
N GLY A 379 -28.19 4.28 17.83
CA GLY A 379 -29.31 4.51 18.76
C GLY A 379 -28.90 5.00 20.14
N ARG A 380 -27.85 5.81 20.21
CA ARG A 380 -27.32 6.40 21.45
C ARG A 380 -27.39 7.91 21.44
#